data_9a139c5314e1cd1fb11719e1f569d77e
#
_entry.id   9a139c5314e1cd1fb11719e1f569d77e
#
_cell.length_a   1.000
_cell.length_b   1.000
_cell.length_c   1.000
_cell.angle_alpha   90.00
_cell.angle_beta   90.00
_cell.angle_gamma   90.00
#
_symmetry.space_group_name_H-M   'P 1'
#
loop_
_entity.id
_entity.type
_entity.pdbx_description
1 polymer ?
#
loop_
_entity_poly.entity_id
_entity_poly.type
_entity_poly.pdbx_seq_one_letter_code
_entity_poly.pdbx_strand_id
1 'polypeptide(L)'
;MAVIIPEVFAVGVNKAMTSALRAGRIATDYTELVDDIRYCGNKVHFPVIDRISGASVLSDGGTVTFQRVSMTDNAATIKHVTNGVEILDRENVQVKAALKDAMAKQLGESLAQAVDSDIVSEILTNATYVDTVNSLDDAEVENAFVCFGDQRDAASMAGILINSRLAPHFMNMDGFVSATRTNTTNGNGVVVDGVLGYYSTIPVILSDNGTYKFTAGQNGGEDSSVADMIIVKKGAVGVVWQKEPTIEEARDIDKLGTKIAAQTLYAVKAVDLSGVSVLHVEL
;
A
#
# COMPACT_ATOMS: atom_id res chain seq x y z
N MET A 1 34.18 22.39 -1.87
CA MET A 1 32.70 22.37 -1.81
C MET A 1 32.24 21.19 -2.65
N ALA A 2 31.73 20.14 -2.02
CA ALA A 2 31.08 19.08 -2.78
C ALA A 2 29.74 19.62 -3.27
N VAL A 3 29.63 19.92 -4.53
CA VAL A 3 28.36 20.22 -5.19
C VAL A 3 27.56 18.93 -5.14
N ILE A 4 26.47 18.94 -4.38
CA ILE A 4 25.52 17.83 -4.46
C ILE A 4 24.90 17.94 -5.85
N ILE A 5 25.03 16.89 -6.63
CA ILE A 5 24.28 16.79 -7.87
C ILE A 5 22.84 16.45 -7.44
N PRO A 6 21.85 17.35 -7.62
CA PRO A 6 20.45 17.10 -7.17
C PRO A 6 19.90 15.78 -7.69
N GLU A 7 20.36 15.36 -8.87
CA GLU A 7 19.99 14.10 -9.51
C GLU A 7 20.40 12.87 -8.70
N VAL A 8 21.62 12.85 -8.12
CA VAL A 8 22.10 11.72 -7.29
C VAL A 8 21.30 11.62 -6.01
N PHE A 9 20.96 12.76 -5.40
CA PHE A 9 20.13 12.80 -4.21
C PHE A 9 18.71 12.35 -4.52
N ALA A 10 18.14 12.76 -5.66
CA ALA A 10 16.82 12.31 -6.12
C ALA A 10 16.75 10.78 -6.29
N VAL A 11 17.78 10.18 -6.90
CA VAL A 11 17.87 8.70 -7.02
C VAL A 11 17.91 8.03 -5.64
N GLY A 12 18.62 8.62 -4.68
CA GLY A 12 18.67 8.12 -3.30
C GLY A 12 17.30 8.12 -2.61
N VAL A 13 16.54 9.22 -2.75
CA VAL A 13 15.19 9.34 -2.19
C VAL A 13 14.22 8.38 -2.86
N ASN A 14 14.23 8.29 -4.20
CA ASN A 14 13.37 7.38 -4.94
C ASN A 14 13.64 5.91 -4.56
N LYS A 15 14.91 5.54 -4.45
CA LYS A 15 15.31 4.19 -4.00
C LYS A 15 14.84 3.92 -2.57
N ALA A 16 15.00 4.87 -1.66
CA ALA A 16 14.55 4.73 -0.28
C ALA A 16 13.03 4.62 -0.21
N MET A 17 12.29 5.44 -0.97
CA MET A 17 10.83 5.36 -1.05
C MET A 17 10.37 4.00 -1.58
N THR A 18 10.90 3.54 -2.71
CA THR A 18 10.53 2.24 -3.30
C THR A 18 10.80 1.07 -2.34
N SER A 19 11.92 1.12 -1.61
CA SER A 19 12.24 0.08 -0.62
C SER A 19 11.39 0.13 0.64
N ALA A 20 10.86 1.31 1.00
CA ALA A 20 10.04 1.52 2.19
C ALA A 20 8.55 1.24 1.96
N LEU A 21 8.07 1.31 0.70
CA LEU A 21 6.68 1.00 0.36
C LEU A 21 6.34 -0.45 0.74
N ARG A 22 5.27 -0.63 1.50
CA ARG A 22 4.73 -1.93 1.94
C ARG A 22 3.35 -2.17 1.32
N ALA A 23 2.37 -1.32 1.63
CA ALA A 23 1.04 -1.37 1.04
C ALA A 23 1.08 -1.10 -0.48
N GLY A 24 2.00 -0.26 -0.94
CA GLY A 24 2.23 -0.02 -2.37
C GLY A 24 2.59 -1.27 -3.19
N ARG A 25 3.05 -2.36 -2.56
CA ARG A 25 3.36 -3.62 -3.25
C ARG A 25 2.13 -4.45 -3.58
N ILE A 26 1.08 -4.34 -2.77
CA ILE A 26 -0.19 -5.03 -3.02
C ILE A 26 -1.11 -4.20 -3.91
N ALA A 27 -0.87 -2.90 -4.04
CA ALA A 27 -1.56 -2.04 -4.97
C ALA A 27 -1.06 -2.25 -6.40
N THR A 28 -1.96 -2.16 -7.37
CA THR A 28 -1.62 -2.26 -8.79
C THR A 28 -1.35 -0.86 -9.35
N ASP A 29 -0.22 -0.71 -10.03
CA ASP A 29 0.12 0.55 -10.71
C ASP A 29 -0.63 0.64 -12.04
N TYR A 30 -1.49 1.64 -12.15
CA TYR A 30 -2.27 1.94 -13.35
C TYR A 30 -1.73 3.15 -14.12
N THR A 31 -0.56 3.66 -13.78
CA THR A 31 0.02 4.85 -14.40
C THR A 31 0.16 4.72 -15.92
N GLU A 32 0.57 3.53 -16.40
CA GLU A 32 0.74 3.28 -17.83
C GLU A 32 -0.59 3.17 -18.61
N LEU A 33 -1.71 2.90 -17.92
CA LEU A 33 -3.03 2.75 -18.55
C LEU A 33 -3.75 4.09 -18.72
N VAL A 34 -3.27 5.13 -18.05
CA VAL A 34 -3.85 6.47 -18.15
C VAL A 34 -3.04 7.28 -19.16
N ASP A 35 -3.57 7.40 -20.37
CA ASP A 35 -3.00 8.28 -21.38
C ASP A 35 -2.98 9.72 -20.85
N ASP A 36 -1.80 10.35 -20.95
CA ASP A 36 -1.61 11.77 -20.65
C ASP A 36 -1.99 12.22 -19.22
N ILE A 37 -1.67 11.38 -18.23
CA ILE A 37 -1.95 11.64 -16.82
C ILE A 37 -1.48 13.03 -16.34
N ARG A 38 -0.45 13.59 -16.99
CA ARG A 38 0.09 14.93 -16.69
C ARG A 38 -0.91 16.05 -16.90
N TYR A 39 -1.94 15.83 -17.75
CA TYR A 39 -2.96 16.81 -18.10
C TYR A 39 -4.36 16.46 -17.60
N CYS A 40 -4.53 15.39 -16.82
CA CYS A 40 -5.83 14.97 -16.27
C CYS A 40 -6.43 15.94 -15.23
N GLY A 41 -5.78 17.07 -14.96
CA GLY A 41 -6.24 18.03 -13.96
C GLY A 41 -6.11 17.49 -12.55
N ASN A 42 -7.17 17.54 -11.75
CA ASN A 42 -7.20 17.22 -10.33
C ASN A 42 -7.80 15.82 -10.03
N LYS A 43 -8.32 15.12 -11.04
CA LYS A 43 -9.02 13.83 -10.84
C LYS A 43 -8.56 12.82 -11.87
N VAL A 44 -8.44 11.58 -11.42
CA VAL A 44 -8.23 10.40 -12.25
C VAL A 44 -9.47 9.53 -12.16
N HIS A 45 -9.95 9.03 -13.30
CA HIS A 45 -11.11 8.18 -13.41
C HIS A 45 -10.68 6.73 -13.60
N PHE A 46 -11.19 5.83 -12.74
CA PHE A 46 -10.99 4.39 -12.83
C PHE A 46 -12.31 3.76 -13.28
N PRO A 47 -12.51 3.49 -14.58
CA PRO A 47 -13.74 2.87 -15.05
C PRO A 47 -13.82 1.43 -14.55
N VAL A 48 -14.86 1.12 -13.79
CA VAL A 48 -15.19 -0.23 -13.34
C VAL A 48 -16.29 -0.79 -14.21
N ILE A 49 -16.03 -1.95 -14.81
CA ILE A 49 -17.03 -2.66 -15.64
C ILE A 49 -17.82 -3.60 -14.73
N ASP A 50 -19.13 -3.40 -14.67
CA ASP A 50 -20.00 -4.27 -13.90
C ASP A 50 -20.04 -5.68 -14.49
N ARG A 51 -20.09 -6.68 -13.60
CA ARG A 51 -20.14 -8.08 -14.02
C ARG A 51 -21.37 -8.37 -14.83
N ILE A 52 -21.18 -8.95 -16.02
CA ILE A 52 -22.26 -9.45 -16.88
C ILE A 52 -22.91 -10.66 -16.22
N SER A 53 -24.24 -10.73 -16.20
CA SER A 53 -24.97 -11.88 -15.64
C SER A 53 -24.70 -13.16 -16.45
N GLY A 54 -24.91 -14.30 -15.80
CA GLY A 54 -24.53 -15.62 -16.34
C GLY A 54 -25.16 -15.95 -17.71
N ALA A 55 -24.50 -16.85 -18.43
CA ALA A 55 -25.00 -17.35 -19.70
C ALA A 55 -26.30 -18.15 -19.51
N SER A 56 -27.21 -18.02 -20.45
CA SER A 56 -28.45 -18.82 -20.53
C SER A 56 -28.39 -19.85 -21.66
N VAL A 57 -29.03 -20.99 -21.45
CA VAL A 57 -29.14 -22.00 -22.51
C VAL A 57 -30.11 -21.49 -23.54
N LEU A 58 -29.70 -21.43 -24.80
CA LEU A 58 -30.55 -21.08 -25.91
C LEU A 58 -31.26 -22.34 -26.42
N SER A 59 -32.62 -22.32 -26.48
CA SER A 59 -33.39 -23.36 -27.12
C SER A 59 -33.34 -23.22 -28.66
N ASP A 60 -33.59 -24.32 -29.38
CA ASP A 60 -33.55 -24.32 -30.83
C ASP A 60 -34.55 -23.32 -31.41
N GLY A 61 -34.06 -22.39 -32.25
CA GLY A 61 -34.86 -21.27 -32.77
C GLY A 61 -35.08 -20.08 -31.82
N GLY A 62 -34.43 -20.10 -30.62
CA GLY A 62 -34.53 -19.00 -29.65
C GLY A 62 -33.71 -17.77 -30.04
N THR A 63 -34.01 -16.64 -29.40
CA THR A 63 -33.33 -15.36 -29.63
C THR A 63 -32.32 -15.10 -28.50
N VAL A 64 -31.09 -14.69 -28.86
CA VAL A 64 -30.07 -14.30 -27.90
C VAL A 64 -30.47 -13.00 -27.19
N THR A 65 -30.44 -13.02 -25.87
CA THR A 65 -30.66 -11.82 -25.06
C THR A 65 -29.36 -11.04 -24.91
N PHE A 66 -29.32 -9.83 -25.43
CA PHE A 66 -28.15 -8.94 -25.30
C PHE A 66 -28.27 -8.10 -24.03
N GLN A 67 -27.23 -8.09 -23.25
CA GLN A 67 -27.10 -7.24 -22.06
C GLN A 67 -26.24 -6.02 -22.41
N ARG A 68 -26.61 -4.87 -21.87
CA ARG A 68 -25.75 -3.69 -21.95
C ARG A 68 -24.73 -3.73 -20.80
N VAL A 69 -23.47 -3.56 -21.13
CA VAL A 69 -22.42 -3.36 -20.13
C VAL A 69 -22.61 -1.99 -19.50
N SER A 70 -22.78 -1.95 -18.18
CA SER A 70 -22.73 -0.69 -17.43
C SER A 70 -21.30 -0.48 -16.93
N MET A 71 -20.89 0.77 -16.87
CA MET A 71 -19.61 1.20 -16.33
C MET A 71 -19.87 2.20 -15.22
N THR A 72 -19.32 1.95 -14.06
CA THR A 72 -19.35 2.89 -12.95
C THR A 72 -18.07 3.71 -12.95
N ASP A 73 -18.22 5.03 -12.91
CA ASP A 73 -17.10 5.95 -12.81
C ASP A 73 -16.66 6.07 -11.36
N ASN A 74 -15.43 5.65 -11.11
CA ASN A 74 -14.80 5.69 -9.77
C ASN A 74 -13.65 6.70 -9.81
N ALA A 75 -13.92 7.96 -9.44
CA ALA A 75 -12.95 9.03 -9.53
C ALA A 75 -12.11 9.14 -8.25
N ALA A 76 -10.80 9.29 -8.40
CA ALA A 76 -9.86 9.64 -7.33
C ALA A 76 -9.34 11.06 -7.49
N THR A 77 -9.22 11.79 -6.39
CA THR A 77 -8.58 13.09 -6.37
C THR A 77 -7.09 12.93 -6.20
N ILE A 78 -6.31 13.63 -7.03
CA ILE A 78 -4.84 13.63 -6.93
C ILE A 78 -4.43 14.37 -5.68
N LYS A 79 -3.58 13.73 -4.88
CA LYS A 79 -2.97 14.29 -3.68
C LYS A 79 -1.56 14.78 -3.99
N HIS A 80 -1.23 15.97 -3.49
CA HIS A 80 0.12 16.51 -3.52
C HIS A 80 0.74 16.34 -2.15
N VAL A 81 1.69 15.43 -2.02
CA VAL A 81 2.39 15.15 -0.78
C VAL A 81 3.81 15.69 -0.84
N THR A 82 4.19 16.43 0.18
CA THR A 82 5.49 17.10 0.27
C THR A 82 6.09 16.89 1.65
N ASN A 83 7.40 16.76 1.69
CA ASN A 83 8.18 16.83 2.92
C ASN A 83 9.50 17.56 2.66
N GLY A 84 10.00 18.30 3.66
CA GLY A 84 11.20 19.11 3.49
C GLY A 84 12.11 19.10 4.73
N VAL A 85 13.39 19.26 4.47
CA VAL A 85 14.44 19.35 5.49
C VAL A 85 15.27 20.60 5.26
N GLU A 86 15.61 21.31 6.33
CA GLU A 86 16.53 22.45 6.33
C GLU A 86 17.85 22.03 6.99
N ILE A 87 18.97 22.33 6.33
CA ILE A 87 20.31 22.03 6.83
C ILE A 87 21.07 23.36 6.98
N LEU A 88 21.47 23.68 8.20
CA LEU A 88 22.31 24.86 8.44
C LEU A 88 23.77 24.57 8.08
N ASP A 89 24.47 25.54 7.54
CA ASP A 89 25.88 25.40 7.16
C ASP A 89 26.78 24.97 8.35
N ARG A 90 26.48 25.48 9.55
CA ARG A 90 27.18 25.11 10.77
C ARG A 90 27.06 23.61 11.06
N GLU A 91 25.86 23.03 10.88
CA GLU A 91 25.62 21.62 11.13
C GLU A 91 26.32 20.74 10.09
N ASN A 92 26.31 21.18 8.83
CA ASN A 92 27.00 20.48 7.74
C ASN A 92 28.52 20.39 7.95
N VAL A 93 29.12 21.37 8.62
CA VAL A 93 30.55 21.37 8.94
C VAL A 93 30.87 20.53 10.20
N GLN A 94 29.96 20.51 11.16
CA GLN A 94 30.16 19.82 12.43
C GLN A 94 29.86 18.31 12.35
N VAL A 95 29.00 17.88 11.42
CA VAL A 95 28.62 16.46 11.25
C VAL A 95 29.42 15.84 10.11
N LYS A 96 30.17 14.79 10.42
CA LYS A 96 30.99 14.06 9.45
C LYS A 96 30.12 13.30 8.44
N ALA A 97 30.13 13.73 7.21
CA ALA A 97 29.94 13.03 5.93
C ALA A 97 28.64 12.24 5.60
N ALA A 98 27.88 11.66 6.53
CA ALA A 98 26.74 10.76 6.17
C ALA A 98 25.36 11.41 6.35
N LEU A 99 25.30 12.71 6.69
CA LEU A 99 24.04 13.38 7.02
C LEU A 99 23.08 13.45 5.81
N LYS A 100 23.62 13.68 4.63
CA LYS A 100 22.82 13.82 3.40
C LYS A 100 22.16 12.53 2.97
N ASP A 101 22.88 11.41 3.00
CA ASP A 101 22.33 10.10 2.66
C ASP A 101 21.25 9.67 3.67
N ALA A 102 21.49 9.96 4.96
CA ALA A 102 20.50 9.70 6.00
C ALA A 102 19.23 10.54 5.81
N MET A 103 19.35 11.80 5.40
CA MET A 103 18.23 12.68 5.11
C MET A 103 17.47 12.24 3.87
N ALA A 104 18.17 11.85 2.79
CA ALA A 104 17.54 11.30 1.60
C ALA A 104 16.71 10.06 1.95
N LYS A 105 17.27 9.19 2.77
CA LYS A 105 16.58 7.99 3.24
C LYS A 105 15.32 8.33 4.04
N GLN A 106 15.42 9.25 5.01
CA GLN A 106 14.29 9.65 5.84
C GLN A 106 13.20 10.36 5.03
N LEU A 107 13.55 11.21 4.06
CA LEU A 107 12.59 11.84 3.16
C LEU A 107 11.85 10.79 2.33
N GLY A 108 12.58 9.83 1.74
CA GLY A 108 11.96 8.73 0.99
C GLY A 108 11.04 7.86 1.84
N GLU A 109 11.47 7.49 3.05
CA GLU A 109 10.65 6.72 3.99
C GLU A 109 9.39 7.48 4.40
N SER A 110 9.49 8.80 4.64
CA SER A 110 8.34 9.62 5.00
C SER A 110 7.30 9.72 3.88
N LEU A 111 7.74 9.87 2.62
CA LEU A 111 6.83 9.86 1.47
C LEU A 111 6.17 8.48 1.29
N ALA A 112 6.94 7.40 1.45
CA ALA A 112 6.40 6.04 1.38
C ALA A 112 5.33 5.78 2.46
N GLN A 113 5.57 6.23 3.69
CA GLN A 113 4.61 6.10 4.79
C GLN A 113 3.30 6.83 4.48
N ALA A 114 3.36 8.02 3.87
CA ALA A 114 2.17 8.76 3.47
C ALA A 114 1.36 8.00 2.42
N VAL A 115 2.02 7.47 1.39
CA VAL A 115 1.38 6.65 0.34
C VAL A 115 0.76 5.39 0.91
N ASP A 116 1.50 4.64 1.73
CA ASP A 116 1.02 3.41 2.36
C ASP A 116 -0.19 3.68 3.28
N SER A 117 -0.15 4.75 4.06
CA SER A 117 -1.27 5.16 4.91
C SER A 117 -2.51 5.51 4.10
N ASP A 118 -2.35 6.18 2.97
CA ASP A 118 -3.46 6.50 2.08
C ASP A 118 -4.06 5.25 1.41
N ILE A 119 -3.22 4.30 0.99
CA ILE A 119 -3.68 3.02 0.44
C ILE A 119 -4.50 2.24 1.48
N VAL A 120 -3.97 2.10 2.70
CA VAL A 120 -4.66 1.40 3.78
C VAL A 120 -5.96 2.11 4.15
N SER A 121 -5.95 3.43 4.26
CA SER A 121 -7.16 4.23 4.56
C SER A 121 -8.24 4.07 3.49
N GLU A 122 -7.87 4.05 2.22
CA GLU A 122 -8.81 3.83 1.11
C GLU A 122 -9.40 2.42 1.16
N ILE A 123 -8.59 1.40 1.48
CA ILE A 123 -9.02 0.03 1.68
C ILE A 123 -10.01 -0.07 2.85
N LEU A 124 -9.64 0.42 4.02
CA LEU A 124 -10.46 0.32 5.23
C LEU A 124 -11.80 1.07 5.09
N THR A 125 -11.82 2.16 4.31
CA THR A 125 -13.03 2.95 4.09
C THR A 125 -14.00 2.27 3.12
N ASN A 126 -13.48 1.55 2.12
CA ASN A 126 -14.29 1.05 1.00
C ASN A 126 -14.38 -0.49 0.97
N ALA A 127 -13.78 -1.22 1.90
CA ALA A 127 -13.86 -2.68 1.93
C ALA A 127 -15.31 -3.15 2.08
N THR A 128 -15.71 -4.10 1.24
CA THR A 128 -17.05 -4.70 1.28
C THR A 128 -17.15 -5.78 2.36
N TYR A 129 -16.05 -6.51 2.55
CA TYR A 129 -15.98 -7.58 3.54
C TYR A 129 -15.14 -7.10 4.72
N VAL A 130 -15.81 -6.86 5.84
CA VAL A 130 -15.18 -6.43 7.09
C VAL A 130 -15.73 -7.31 8.19
N ASP A 131 -14.84 -7.97 8.92
CA ASP A 131 -15.19 -8.77 10.10
C ASP A 131 -14.33 -8.36 11.29
N THR A 132 -14.79 -8.67 12.51
CA THR A 132 -14.09 -8.35 13.75
C THR A 132 -14.00 -9.59 14.62
N VAL A 133 -12.78 -9.93 15.02
CA VAL A 133 -12.49 -11.12 15.84
C VAL A 133 -11.64 -10.76 17.06
N ASN A 134 -11.80 -11.53 18.14
CA ASN A 134 -11.04 -11.36 19.37
C ASN A 134 -9.69 -12.10 19.38
N SER A 135 -9.50 -13.02 18.45
CA SER A 135 -8.23 -13.73 18.27
C SER A 135 -8.05 -14.10 16.80
N LEU A 136 -6.82 -14.18 16.35
CA LEU A 136 -6.48 -14.53 14.99
C LEU A 136 -5.97 -15.97 14.94
N ASP A 137 -6.79 -16.86 14.37
CA ASP A 137 -6.50 -18.28 14.19
C ASP A 137 -6.59 -18.65 12.69
N ASP A 138 -6.11 -19.86 12.31
CA ASP A 138 -6.21 -20.37 10.93
C ASP A 138 -7.64 -20.34 10.39
N ALA A 139 -8.64 -20.66 11.24
CA ALA A 139 -10.05 -20.66 10.88
C ALA A 139 -10.55 -19.26 10.48
N GLU A 140 -10.14 -18.23 11.21
CA GLU A 140 -10.55 -16.86 10.93
C GLU A 140 -9.90 -16.32 9.65
N VAL A 141 -8.65 -16.69 9.39
CA VAL A 141 -7.98 -16.37 8.12
C VAL A 141 -8.70 -17.05 6.95
N GLU A 142 -9.05 -18.35 7.07
CA GLU A 142 -9.80 -19.06 6.04
C GLU A 142 -11.21 -18.45 5.85
N ASN A 143 -11.89 -18.03 6.91
CA ASN A 143 -13.17 -17.32 6.82
C ASN A 143 -13.04 -16.00 6.04
N ALA A 144 -11.96 -15.26 6.27
CA ALA A 144 -11.68 -14.04 5.50
C ALA A 144 -11.47 -14.30 3.99
N PHE A 145 -11.04 -15.50 3.61
CA PHE A 145 -10.93 -15.92 2.21
C PHE A 145 -12.26 -16.37 1.59
N VAL A 146 -13.27 -16.72 2.38
CA VAL A 146 -14.59 -17.20 1.88
C VAL A 146 -15.24 -16.15 0.97
N CYS A 147 -15.02 -14.86 1.24
CA CYS A 147 -15.57 -13.78 0.42
C CYS A 147 -15.13 -13.84 -1.06
N PHE A 148 -13.99 -14.44 -1.35
CA PHE A 148 -13.47 -14.58 -2.72
C PHE A 148 -14.03 -15.80 -3.47
N GLY A 149 -14.79 -16.68 -2.79
CA GLY A 149 -15.34 -17.89 -3.38
C GLY A 149 -14.28 -18.78 -4.03
N ASP A 150 -14.54 -19.23 -5.25
CA ASP A 150 -13.62 -20.09 -6.01
C ASP A 150 -12.41 -19.34 -6.59
N GLN A 151 -12.39 -17.98 -6.50
CA GLN A 151 -11.34 -17.14 -7.07
C GLN A 151 -10.24 -16.79 -6.06
N ARG A 152 -9.81 -17.77 -5.28
CA ARG A 152 -8.74 -17.60 -4.29
C ARG A 152 -7.39 -18.19 -4.70
N ASP A 153 -7.17 -18.31 -5.99
CA ASP A 153 -5.88 -18.76 -6.51
C ASP A 153 -4.76 -17.80 -6.12
N ALA A 154 -3.63 -18.35 -5.69
CA ALA A 154 -2.45 -17.54 -5.32
C ALA A 154 -1.99 -16.61 -6.45
N ALA A 155 -2.20 -16.98 -7.70
CA ALA A 155 -1.89 -16.15 -8.87
C ALA A 155 -2.76 -14.90 -8.96
N SER A 156 -4.01 -14.95 -8.45
CA SER A 156 -4.96 -13.84 -8.46
C SER A 156 -4.81 -12.92 -7.25
N MET A 157 -4.15 -13.37 -6.19
CA MET A 157 -3.94 -12.59 -4.98
C MET A 157 -2.70 -11.68 -5.09
N ALA A 158 -2.81 -10.46 -4.59
CA ALA A 158 -1.68 -9.53 -4.47
C ALA A 158 -0.86 -9.80 -3.22
N GLY A 159 -1.53 -10.03 -2.09
CA GLY A 159 -0.89 -10.32 -0.81
C GLY A 159 -1.82 -10.13 0.38
N ILE A 160 -1.30 -10.48 1.54
CA ILE A 160 -1.92 -10.24 2.84
C ILE A 160 -1.08 -9.19 3.56
N LEU A 161 -1.69 -8.07 3.93
CA LEU A 161 -1.06 -7.04 4.73
C LEU A 161 -1.48 -7.22 6.19
N ILE A 162 -0.52 -7.27 7.09
CA ILE A 162 -0.77 -7.43 8.52
C ILE A 162 0.00 -6.41 9.35
N ASN A 163 -0.57 -6.03 10.49
CA ASN A 163 0.17 -5.27 11.49
C ASN A 163 1.25 -6.15 12.16
N SER A 164 2.37 -5.57 12.57
CA SER A 164 3.45 -6.30 13.24
C SER A 164 3.03 -6.99 14.53
N ARG A 165 1.98 -6.51 15.20
CA ARG A 165 1.41 -7.13 16.41
C ARG A 165 0.74 -8.47 16.15
N LEU A 166 0.25 -8.70 14.91
CA LEU A 166 -0.35 -9.97 14.50
C LEU A 166 0.68 -11.01 14.04
N ALA A 167 1.94 -10.60 13.83
CA ALA A 167 3.00 -11.50 13.39
C ALA A 167 3.18 -12.75 14.28
N PRO A 168 3.14 -12.67 15.63
CA PRO A 168 3.25 -13.86 16.48
C PRO A 168 2.12 -14.87 16.26
N HIS A 169 0.89 -14.40 15.98
CA HIS A 169 -0.25 -15.27 15.67
C HIS A 169 -0.01 -16.03 14.38
N PHE A 170 0.41 -15.35 13.31
CA PHE A 170 0.77 -15.99 12.04
C PHE A 170 1.89 -17.01 12.16
N MET A 171 2.91 -16.74 12.99
CA MET A 171 4.04 -17.66 13.19
C MET A 171 3.62 -19.00 13.83
N ASN A 172 2.48 -19.06 14.51
CA ASN A 172 1.95 -20.23 15.18
C ASN A 172 0.90 -20.99 14.35
N MET A 173 0.49 -20.46 13.19
CA MET A 173 -0.48 -21.09 12.30
C MET A 173 0.15 -22.22 11.49
N ASP A 174 -0.56 -23.32 11.33
CA ASP A 174 -0.10 -24.48 10.56
C ASP A 174 -0.02 -24.17 9.04
N GLY A 175 -0.94 -23.34 8.53
CA GLY A 175 -0.97 -22.90 7.14
C GLY A 175 0.11 -21.89 6.75
N PHE A 176 0.86 -21.39 7.73
CA PHE A 176 1.87 -20.36 7.50
C PHE A 176 3.28 -20.93 7.38
N VAL A 177 3.96 -20.59 6.28
CA VAL A 177 5.36 -20.94 6.05
C VAL A 177 6.23 -19.69 6.21
N SER A 178 6.97 -19.64 7.31
CA SER A 178 7.88 -18.53 7.59
C SER A 178 8.97 -18.40 6.53
N ALA A 179 9.25 -17.18 6.07
CA ALA A 179 10.36 -16.91 5.14
C ALA A 179 11.72 -17.37 5.68
N THR A 180 11.88 -17.39 7.01
CA THR A 180 13.12 -17.85 7.67
C THR A 180 13.31 -19.37 7.63
N ARG A 181 12.25 -20.14 7.42
CA ARG A 181 12.29 -21.62 7.35
C ARG A 181 12.32 -22.13 5.91
N THR A 182 12.05 -21.27 4.94
CA THR A 182 11.98 -21.68 3.53
C THR A 182 13.37 -21.59 2.91
N ASN A 183 13.95 -22.72 2.55
CA ASN A 183 15.26 -22.81 1.89
C ASN A 183 15.11 -22.69 0.37
N THR A 184 14.34 -21.71 -0.10
CA THR A 184 14.15 -21.44 -1.52
C THR A 184 15.05 -20.32 -2.01
N THR A 185 15.34 -20.32 -3.29
CA THR A 185 16.32 -19.46 -3.99
C THR A 185 16.10 -17.94 -3.76
N ASN A 186 14.91 -17.53 -3.35
CA ASN A 186 14.57 -16.14 -3.07
C ASN A 186 14.45 -15.80 -1.58
N GLY A 187 14.59 -16.78 -0.69
CA GLY A 187 14.24 -16.57 0.70
C GLY A 187 15.25 -17.15 1.71
N ASN A 188 16.51 -17.11 1.45
CA ASN A 188 17.65 -17.56 2.29
C ASN A 188 17.51 -17.30 3.82
N GLY A 189 16.33 -17.50 4.39
CA GLY A 189 16.05 -17.26 5.79
C GLY A 189 16.04 -15.76 6.18
N VAL A 190 16.00 -14.86 5.23
CA VAL A 190 15.97 -13.42 5.46
C VAL A 190 14.62 -12.86 5.08
N VAL A 191 14.02 -12.08 5.97
CA VAL A 191 12.83 -11.27 5.64
C VAL A 191 13.27 -10.19 4.66
N VAL A 192 13.00 -10.42 3.38
CA VAL A 192 13.30 -9.46 2.32
C VAL A 192 12.08 -8.59 2.11
N ASP A 193 12.27 -7.29 2.11
CA ASP A 193 11.24 -6.33 1.74
C ASP A 193 9.96 -6.36 2.62
N GLY A 194 10.06 -6.82 3.87
CA GLY A 194 8.96 -6.89 4.82
C GLY A 194 8.02 -8.09 4.63
N VAL A 195 8.34 -9.02 3.76
CA VAL A 195 7.60 -10.28 3.64
C VAL A 195 7.96 -11.18 4.83
N LEU A 196 6.99 -11.43 5.70
CA LEU A 196 7.14 -12.30 6.86
C LEU A 196 7.22 -13.78 6.45
N GLY A 197 6.44 -14.16 5.46
CA GLY A 197 6.33 -15.53 4.96
C GLY A 197 5.21 -15.65 3.94
N TYR A 198 4.73 -16.87 3.78
CA TYR A 198 3.65 -17.20 2.85
C TYR A 198 2.55 -17.97 3.57
N TYR A 199 1.32 -17.56 3.39
CA TYR A 199 0.14 -18.30 3.81
C TYR A 199 -0.56 -18.85 2.56
N SER A 200 -0.69 -20.15 2.45
CA SER A 200 -1.22 -20.81 1.24
C SER A 200 -0.63 -20.26 -0.07
N THR A 201 0.71 -20.05 -0.11
CA THR A 201 1.47 -19.47 -1.24
C THR A 201 1.28 -17.97 -1.48
N ILE A 202 0.44 -17.28 -0.72
CA ILE A 202 0.20 -15.85 -0.79
C ILE A 202 1.20 -15.13 0.13
N PRO A 203 1.92 -14.08 -0.33
CA PRO A 203 2.88 -13.38 0.50
C PRO A 203 2.19 -12.60 1.63
N VAL A 204 2.72 -12.75 2.84
CA VAL A 204 2.31 -11.99 4.03
C VAL A 204 3.30 -10.88 4.27
N ILE A 205 2.84 -9.63 4.18
CA ILE A 205 3.66 -8.42 4.25
C ILE A 205 3.34 -7.68 5.56
N LEU A 206 4.40 -7.29 6.27
CA LEU A 206 4.27 -6.48 7.47
C LEU A 206 4.16 -5.00 7.12
N SER A 207 3.14 -4.33 7.64
CA SER A 207 3.03 -2.88 7.59
C SER A 207 2.32 -2.36 8.84
N ASP A 208 2.95 -1.42 9.51
CA ASP A 208 2.37 -0.74 10.68
C ASP A 208 1.65 0.56 10.29
N ASN A 209 1.79 0.98 9.02
CA ASN A 209 1.21 2.22 8.54
C ASN A 209 -0.30 2.07 8.31
N GLY A 210 -1.10 2.69 9.18
CA GLY A 210 -2.56 2.72 9.07
C GLY A 210 -3.29 1.42 9.46
N THR A 211 -2.56 0.34 9.80
CA THR A 211 -3.11 -0.98 10.15
C THR A 211 -3.32 -1.18 11.65
N TYR A 212 -3.16 -0.16 12.46
CA TYR A 212 -3.38 -0.19 13.90
C TYR A 212 -4.15 1.02 14.37
N LYS A 213 -5.17 0.78 15.18
CA LYS A 213 -5.97 1.83 15.80
C LYS A 213 -6.06 1.58 17.30
N PHE A 214 -5.64 2.58 18.07
CA PHE A 214 -5.84 2.61 19.50
C PHE A 214 -6.94 3.62 19.83
N THR A 215 -7.89 3.22 20.67
CA THR A 215 -8.94 4.08 21.17
C THR A 215 -8.91 4.04 22.70
N ALA A 216 -8.51 5.14 23.31
CA ALA A 216 -8.54 5.27 24.77
C ALA A 216 -9.99 5.28 25.27
N GLY A 217 -10.28 4.49 26.30
CA GLY A 217 -11.57 4.45 26.94
C GLY A 217 -11.93 5.82 27.52
N GLN A 218 -13.12 6.33 27.19
CA GLN A 218 -13.64 7.58 27.76
C GLN A 218 -14.51 7.28 28.98
N ASN A 219 -14.42 8.11 30.00
CA ASN A 219 -15.24 8.03 31.21
C ASN A 219 -15.18 6.69 31.98
N GLY A 220 -14.01 6.05 32.01
CA GLY A 220 -13.82 4.76 32.69
C GLY A 220 -14.18 3.53 31.84
N GLY A 221 -14.39 3.70 30.55
CA GLY A 221 -14.47 2.59 29.60
C GLY A 221 -13.09 1.95 29.39
N GLU A 222 -13.07 0.70 28.94
CA GLU A 222 -11.84 -0.01 28.64
C GLU A 222 -11.15 0.57 27.38
N ASP A 223 -9.83 0.58 27.40
CA ASP A 223 -9.03 0.90 26.21
C ASP A 223 -9.23 -0.22 25.18
N SER A 224 -9.46 0.14 23.93
CA SER A 224 -9.53 -0.83 22.84
C SER A 224 -8.40 -0.61 21.86
N SER A 225 -7.78 -1.69 21.44
CA SER A 225 -6.76 -1.69 20.40
C SER A 225 -7.13 -2.70 19.33
N VAL A 226 -7.11 -2.24 18.09
CA VAL A 226 -7.46 -3.05 16.93
C VAL A 226 -6.28 -3.08 15.98
N ALA A 227 -5.90 -4.28 15.55
CA ALA A 227 -4.91 -4.49 14.51
C ALA A 227 -5.59 -5.12 13.30
N ASP A 228 -5.27 -4.59 12.12
CA ASP A 228 -5.93 -4.98 10.89
C ASP A 228 -5.12 -6.02 10.12
N MET A 229 -5.81 -7.03 9.59
CA MET A 229 -5.35 -7.91 8.54
C MET A 229 -6.15 -7.60 7.27
N ILE A 230 -5.45 -7.37 6.18
CA ILE A 230 -6.05 -6.96 4.91
C ILE A 230 -5.60 -7.95 3.83
N ILE A 231 -6.55 -8.56 3.15
CA ILE A 231 -6.31 -9.46 2.01
C ILE A 231 -6.76 -8.73 0.75
N VAL A 232 -5.87 -8.67 -0.24
CA VAL A 232 -6.11 -7.92 -1.49
C VAL A 232 -5.86 -8.81 -2.71
N LYS A 233 -6.80 -8.77 -3.66
CA LYS A 233 -6.62 -9.31 -5.01
C LYS A 233 -5.84 -8.35 -5.90
N LYS A 234 -5.15 -8.87 -6.88
CA LYS A 234 -4.50 -8.08 -7.92
C LYS A 234 -5.55 -7.24 -8.68
N GLY A 235 -5.26 -5.97 -8.84
CA GLY A 235 -6.18 -5.05 -9.51
C GLY A 235 -7.29 -4.47 -8.64
N ALA A 236 -7.44 -4.94 -7.39
CA ALA A 236 -8.49 -4.43 -6.49
C ALA A 236 -8.22 -3.01 -6.01
N VAL A 237 -6.96 -2.67 -5.80
CA VAL A 237 -6.53 -1.32 -5.39
C VAL A 237 -5.58 -0.76 -6.44
N GLY A 238 -5.91 0.42 -6.94
CA GLY A 238 -5.12 1.13 -7.94
C GLY A 238 -4.36 2.32 -7.35
N VAL A 239 -3.12 2.47 -7.80
CA VAL A 239 -2.30 3.67 -7.59
C VAL A 239 -1.95 4.23 -8.94
N VAL A 240 -2.01 5.54 -9.06
CA VAL A 240 -1.61 6.26 -10.27
C VAL A 240 -0.70 7.41 -9.87
N TRP A 241 0.49 7.44 -10.48
CA TRP A 241 1.49 8.47 -10.25
C TRP A 241 1.39 9.55 -11.31
N GLN A 242 0.94 10.76 -10.95
CA GLN A 242 0.96 11.89 -11.86
C GLN A 242 2.37 12.49 -11.95
N LYS A 243 3.09 12.50 -10.84
CA LYS A 243 4.46 12.96 -10.76
C LYS A 243 5.22 12.05 -9.81
N GLU A 244 6.24 11.38 -10.33
CA GLU A 244 7.19 10.65 -9.49
C GLU A 244 7.87 11.58 -8.47
N PRO A 245 8.41 11.04 -7.37
CA PRO A 245 9.09 11.85 -6.37
C PRO A 245 10.18 12.71 -7.00
N THR A 246 10.03 14.03 -6.85
CA THR A 246 11.00 15.02 -7.30
C THR A 246 11.53 15.80 -6.13
N ILE A 247 12.78 16.23 -6.24
CA ILE A 247 13.48 16.95 -5.19
C ILE A 247 13.86 18.32 -5.72
N GLU A 248 13.62 19.31 -4.90
CA GLU A 248 14.01 20.70 -5.14
C GLU A 248 14.91 21.18 -4.00
N GLU A 249 16.00 21.83 -4.35
CA GLU A 249 16.96 22.40 -3.40
C GLU A 249 17.00 23.91 -3.57
N ALA A 250 16.92 24.63 -2.46
CA ALA A 250 17.03 26.09 -2.44
C ALA A 250 17.97 26.53 -1.34
N ARG A 251 18.87 27.48 -1.67
CA ARG A 251 19.75 28.11 -0.71
C ARG A 251 19.01 29.24 0.00
N ASP A 252 18.99 29.19 1.33
CA ASP A 252 18.50 30.26 2.18
C ASP A 252 19.70 31.06 2.71
N ILE A 253 19.88 32.30 2.18
CA ILE A 253 21.00 33.16 2.54
C ILE A 253 20.76 33.79 3.90
N ASP A 254 19.52 34.07 4.28
CA ASP A 254 19.18 34.71 5.53
C ASP A 254 19.51 33.84 6.74
N LYS A 255 19.31 32.52 6.59
CA LYS A 255 19.58 31.54 7.63
C LYS A 255 20.91 30.82 7.45
N LEU A 256 21.67 31.09 6.40
CA LEU A 256 22.91 30.40 6.03
C LEU A 256 22.69 28.88 6.03
N GLY A 257 21.65 28.44 5.33
CA GLY A 257 21.25 27.03 5.25
C GLY A 257 20.81 26.65 3.85
N THR A 258 20.61 25.35 3.65
CA THR A 258 20.06 24.78 2.43
C THR A 258 18.74 24.08 2.76
N LYS A 259 17.68 24.40 2.03
CA LYS A 259 16.38 23.75 2.11
C LYS A 259 16.24 22.73 1.00
N ILE A 260 15.85 21.51 1.35
CA ILE A 260 15.62 20.40 0.43
C ILE A 260 14.17 19.98 0.62
N ALA A 261 13.38 20.02 -0.44
CA ALA A 261 11.99 19.56 -0.45
C ALA A 261 11.83 18.40 -1.41
N ALA A 262 11.19 17.34 -0.95
CA ALA A 262 10.74 16.24 -1.78
C ALA A 262 9.22 16.32 -1.96
N GLN A 263 8.74 16.09 -3.18
CA GLN A 263 7.32 16.17 -3.51
C GLN A 263 6.92 15.05 -4.47
N THR A 264 5.68 14.57 -4.33
CA THR A 264 5.08 13.59 -5.24
C THR A 264 3.60 13.89 -5.42
N LEU A 265 3.05 13.55 -6.60
CA LEU A 265 1.62 13.65 -6.88
C LEU A 265 1.12 12.27 -7.27
N TYR A 266 0.13 11.77 -6.55
CA TYR A 266 -0.48 10.48 -6.81
C TYR A 266 -1.96 10.47 -6.46
N ALA A 267 -2.66 9.47 -6.99
CA ALA A 267 -4.03 9.15 -6.62
C ALA A 267 -4.12 7.67 -6.25
N VAL A 268 -4.91 7.36 -5.23
CA VAL A 268 -5.20 6.00 -4.80
C VAL A 268 -6.71 5.77 -4.87
N LYS A 269 -7.13 4.61 -5.37
CA LYS A 269 -8.54 4.22 -5.38
C LYS A 269 -8.72 2.71 -5.28
N ALA A 270 -9.71 2.30 -4.49
CA ALA A 270 -10.21 0.94 -4.53
C ALA A 270 -11.07 0.77 -5.79
N VAL A 271 -10.58 -0.03 -6.74
CA VAL A 271 -11.20 -0.25 -8.06
C VAL A 271 -12.21 -1.38 -7.98
N ASP A 272 -11.83 -2.51 -7.41
CA ASP A 272 -12.72 -3.65 -7.20
C ASP A 272 -12.91 -3.89 -5.68
N LEU A 273 -14.06 -3.45 -5.19
CA LEU A 273 -14.40 -3.58 -3.77
C LEU A 273 -14.62 -5.03 -3.34
N SER A 274 -14.98 -5.91 -4.28
CA SER A 274 -15.15 -7.35 -4.00
C SER A 274 -13.81 -8.09 -3.89
N GLY A 275 -12.73 -7.46 -4.33
CA GLY A 275 -11.38 -7.98 -4.28
C GLY A 275 -10.63 -7.69 -2.97
N VAL A 276 -11.29 -7.14 -1.97
CA VAL A 276 -10.70 -6.75 -0.70
C VAL A 276 -11.45 -7.35 0.48
N SER A 277 -10.73 -7.96 1.41
CA SER A 277 -11.25 -8.44 2.70
C SER A 277 -10.43 -7.86 3.84
N VAL A 278 -11.10 -7.35 4.85
CA VAL A 278 -10.50 -6.76 6.05
C VAL A 278 -10.97 -7.53 7.28
N LEU A 279 -10.01 -7.93 8.11
CA LEU A 279 -10.28 -8.54 9.40
C LEU A 279 -9.69 -7.66 10.50
N HIS A 280 -10.56 -7.15 11.34
CA HIS A 280 -10.20 -6.40 12.55
C HIS A 280 -9.96 -7.37 13.70
N VAL A 281 -8.77 -7.36 14.27
CA VAL A 281 -8.41 -8.19 15.41
C VAL A 281 -8.30 -7.32 16.66
N GLU A 282 -9.14 -7.58 17.66
CA GLU A 282 -9.06 -6.92 18.97
C GLU A 282 -7.87 -7.50 19.75
N LEU A 283 -7.06 -6.61 20.36
CA LEU A 283 -5.82 -6.96 21.06
C LEU A 283 -5.92 -6.69 22.54
#